data_43de8bad7008032b7cdedf6c20dff7ce
#
_entry.id   43de8bad7008032b7cdedf6c20dff7ce
#
_cell.length_a   1.000
_cell.length_b   1.000
_cell.length_c   1.000
_cell.angle_alpha   90.00
_cell.angle_beta   90.00
_cell.angle_gamma   90.00
#
_symmetry.space_group_name_H-M   'P 1'
#
loop_
_entity.id
_entity.type
_entity.pdbx_description
1 polymer ?
#
loop_
_entity_poly.entity_id
_entity_poly.type
_entity_poly.pdbx_seq_one_letter_code
_entity_poly.pdbx_strand_id
1 'polypeptide(L)'
;LMSMTAQTRDLNDRKTIDDFASVVQSVERLKLLLILTVCDIRGVGPGVWNGWKGQLLRTLYYETELLLTGGFSEVSRAKRAEQARQDLLDALADWPEALRSRIVRLPYDNYLLAVDLKDQIRHAEFIRDTDAKGWQFATTVKTHEFEAVTEITVLAQDHPRLLSSTVISVTASNSCVLTV
;
A
#
# COMPACT_ATOMS: atom_id res chain seq x y z
N LEU A 1 9.73 -18.20 -5.97
CA LEU A 1 8.99 -17.43 -6.98
C LEU A 1 8.15 -16.33 -6.32
N MET A 2 7.07 -16.66 -5.60
CA MET A 2 6.11 -15.67 -5.08
C MET A 2 6.75 -14.63 -4.14
N SER A 3 7.55 -15.06 -3.17
CA SER A 3 8.26 -14.16 -2.25
C SER A 3 9.20 -13.19 -2.97
N MET A 4 9.95 -13.67 -3.95
CA MET A 4 10.84 -12.84 -4.75
C MET A 4 10.04 -11.79 -5.55
N THR A 5 9.00 -12.21 -6.28
CA THR A 5 8.17 -11.29 -7.05
C THR A 5 7.56 -10.23 -6.15
N ALA A 6 6.98 -10.63 -5.01
CA ALA A 6 6.32 -9.72 -4.08
C ALA A 6 7.27 -8.66 -3.47
N GLN A 7 8.55 -9.01 -3.25
CA GLN A 7 9.50 -8.14 -2.56
C GLN A 7 10.40 -7.33 -3.50
N THR A 8 10.51 -7.70 -4.78
CA THR A 8 11.47 -7.07 -5.70
C THR A 8 10.84 -6.42 -6.92
N ARG A 9 9.54 -6.63 -7.15
CA ARG A 9 8.83 -6.09 -8.31
C ARG A 9 7.76 -5.11 -7.86
N ASP A 10 7.45 -4.15 -8.73
CA ASP A 10 6.29 -3.27 -8.54
C ASP A 10 5.00 -4.08 -8.78
N LEU A 11 4.20 -4.26 -7.73
CA LEU A 11 2.93 -4.99 -7.79
C LEU A 11 1.80 -4.15 -8.40
N ASN A 12 2.02 -2.86 -8.63
CA ASN A 12 1.09 -2.01 -9.36
C ASN A 12 1.33 -2.06 -10.88
N ASP A 13 2.49 -2.56 -11.30
CA ASP A 13 2.78 -2.78 -12.72
C ASP A 13 2.05 -4.03 -13.20
N ARG A 14 1.12 -3.81 -14.15
CA ARG A 14 0.33 -4.88 -14.76
C ARG A 14 1.20 -5.99 -15.35
N LYS A 15 2.34 -5.63 -15.97
CA LYS A 15 3.26 -6.61 -16.55
C LYS A 15 3.79 -7.57 -15.50
N THR A 16 4.08 -7.08 -14.29
CA THR A 16 4.50 -7.94 -13.17
C THR A 16 3.44 -8.99 -12.84
N ILE A 17 2.17 -8.60 -12.80
CA ILE A 17 1.06 -9.52 -12.51
C ILE A 17 0.80 -10.48 -13.66
N ASP A 18 0.84 -10.00 -14.93
CA ASP A 18 0.69 -10.83 -16.13
C ASP A 18 1.80 -11.90 -16.20
N ASP A 19 3.06 -11.50 -16.01
CA ASP A 19 4.23 -12.41 -16.01
C ASP A 19 4.09 -13.45 -14.89
N PHE A 20 3.71 -13.06 -13.70
CA PHE A 20 3.53 -13.96 -12.57
C PHE A 20 2.35 -14.92 -12.79
N ALA A 21 1.21 -14.45 -13.27
CA ALA A 21 0.03 -15.25 -13.60
C ALA A 21 0.33 -16.27 -14.69
N SER A 22 1.13 -15.92 -15.69
CA SER A 22 1.54 -16.81 -16.79
C SER A 22 2.33 -18.02 -16.30
N VAL A 23 3.09 -17.86 -15.22
CA VAL A 23 3.84 -18.94 -14.57
C VAL A 23 2.96 -19.78 -13.66
N VAL A 24 2.07 -19.14 -12.89
CA VAL A 24 1.19 -19.82 -11.93
C VAL A 24 0.07 -20.58 -12.61
N GLN A 25 -0.58 -19.99 -13.61
CA GLN A 25 -1.56 -20.58 -14.53
C GLN A 25 -2.92 -20.95 -13.94
N SER A 26 -3.06 -21.22 -12.64
CA SER A 26 -4.36 -21.54 -12.04
C SER A 26 -4.49 -21.00 -10.61
N VAL A 27 -5.74 -20.78 -10.19
CA VAL A 27 -6.07 -20.29 -8.84
C VAL A 27 -5.66 -21.33 -7.78
N GLU A 28 -5.79 -22.62 -8.08
CA GLU A 28 -5.38 -23.70 -7.16
C GLU A 28 -3.87 -23.65 -6.91
N ARG A 29 -3.08 -23.51 -7.97
CA ARG A 29 -1.62 -23.36 -7.84
C ARG A 29 -1.25 -22.09 -7.11
N LEU A 30 -1.97 -20.98 -7.35
CA LEU A 30 -1.78 -19.72 -6.65
C LEU A 30 -2.00 -19.88 -5.13
N LYS A 31 -3.08 -20.55 -4.72
CA LYS A 31 -3.38 -20.85 -3.31
C LYS A 31 -2.28 -21.69 -2.65
N LEU A 32 -1.89 -22.77 -3.31
CA LEU A 32 -0.83 -23.64 -2.81
C LEU A 32 0.51 -22.91 -2.70
N LEU A 33 0.84 -22.08 -3.69
CA LEU A 33 2.06 -21.29 -3.70
C LEU A 33 2.07 -20.26 -2.57
N LEU A 34 0.95 -19.62 -2.28
CA LEU A 34 0.82 -18.69 -1.14
C LEU A 34 1.08 -19.42 0.18
N ILE A 35 0.41 -20.57 0.41
CA ILE A 35 0.55 -21.35 1.64
C ILE A 35 2.01 -21.77 1.82
N LEU A 36 2.61 -22.37 0.78
CA LEU A 36 4.01 -22.82 0.81
C LEU A 36 4.97 -21.66 1.08
N THR A 37 4.75 -20.50 0.45
CA THR A 37 5.60 -19.32 0.64
C THR A 37 5.52 -18.80 2.08
N VAL A 38 4.32 -18.75 2.66
CA VAL A 38 4.12 -18.32 4.05
C VAL A 38 4.78 -19.31 5.02
N CYS A 39 4.60 -20.62 4.80
CA CYS A 39 5.21 -21.66 5.63
C CYS A 39 6.73 -21.61 5.55
N ASP A 40 7.29 -21.45 4.34
CA ASP A 40 8.73 -21.35 4.10
C ASP A 40 9.33 -20.14 4.84
N ILE A 41 8.77 -18.96 4.67
CA ILE A 41 9.26 -17.74 5.34
C ILE A 41 9.17 -17.87 6.87
N ARG A 42 8.08 -18.44 7.39
CA ARG A 42 7.92 -18.64 8.84
C ARG A 42 8.84 -19.73 9.38
N GLY A 43 9.14 -20.75 8.57
CA GLY A 43 10.03 -21.86 8.94
C GLY A 43 11.50 -21.46 9.09
N VAL A 44 11.93 -20.34 8.48
CA VAL A 44 13.31 -19.85 8.58
C VAL A 44 13.65 -19.40 10.01
N GLY A 45 12.70 -18.86 10.75
CA GLY A 45 12.92 -18.49 12.16
C GLY A 45 12.17 -17.23 12.60
N PRO A 46 12.31 -16.90 13.90
CA PRO A 46 11.68 -15.70 14.46
C PRO A 46 12.16 -14.41 13.78
N GLY A 47 11.25 -13.48 13.53
CA GLY A 47 11.56 -12.17 12.94
C GLY A 47 11.72 -12.13 11.42
N VAL A 48 11.78 -13.29 10.74
CA VAL A 48 11.84 -13.33 9.26
C VAL A 48 10.49 -12.99 8.63
N TRP A 49 9.40 -13.40 9.27
CA TRP A 49 8.05 -13.01 8.91
C TRP A 49 7.68 -11.68 9.58
N ASN A 50 7.12 -10.75 8.83
CA ASN A 50 6.50 -9.54 9.35
C ASN A 50 5.21 -9.21 8.57
N GLY A 51 4.40 -8.28 9.08
CA GLY A 51 3.13 -7.90 8.48
C GLY A 51 3.28 -7.28 7.09
N TRP A 52 4.35 -6.52 6.86
CA TRP A 52 4.65 -5.94 5.55
C TRP A 52 4.84 -7.02 4.47
N LYS A 53 5.64 -8.06 4.73
CA LYS A 53 5.78 -9.22 3.81
C LYS A 53 4.43 -9.90 3.58
N GLY A 54 3.63 -10.06 4.64
CA GLY A 54 2.28 -10.59 4.56
C GLY A 54 1.38 -9.75 3.66
N GLN A 55 1.48 -8.42 3.73
CA GLN A 55 0.73 -7.50 2.88
C GLN A 55 1.13 -7.62 1.41
N LEU A 56 2.43 -7.61 1.11
CA LEU A 56 2.92 -7.79 -0.27
C LEU A 56 2.43 -9.11 -0.89
N LEU A 57 2.50 -10.21 -0.13
CA LEU A 57 2.03 -11.52 -0.61
C LEU A 57 0.51 -11.53 -0.86
N ARG A 58 -0.28 -10.87 0.01
CA ARG A 58 -1.73 -10.72 -0.20
C ARG A 58 -2.04 -9.89 -1.43
N THR A 59 -1.36 -8.77 -1.62
CA THR A 59 -1.53 -7.91 -2.80
C THR A 59 -1.25 -8.70 -4.08
N LEU A 60 -0.11 -9.38 -4.16
CA LEU A 60 0.24 -10.20 -5.31
C LEU A 60 -0.79 -11.33 -5.55
N TYR A 61 -1.28 -11.97 -4.47
CA TYR A 61 -2.29 -13.00 -4.55
C TYR A 61 -3.58 -12.47 -5.17
N TYR A 62 -4.14 -11.41 -4.62
CA TYR A 62 -5.45 -10.88 -5.07
C TYR A 62 -5.39 -10.32 -6.49
N GLU A 63 -4.34 -9.61 -6.86
CA GLU A 63 -4.18 -9.09 -8.22
C GLU A 63 -4.04 -10.25 -9.23
N THR A 64 -3.31 -11.31 -8.87
CA THR A 64 -3.17 -12.50 -9.73
C THR A 64 -4.45 -13.33 -9.80
N GLU A 65 -5.17 -13.51 -8.69
CA GLU A 65 -6.44 -14.24 -8.65
C GLU A 65 -7.47 -13.57 -9.56
N LEU A 66 -7.56 -12.24 -9.51
CA LEU A 66 -8.41 -11.45 -10.41
C LEU A 66 -8.11 -11.70 -11.89
N LEU A 67 -6.82 -11.74 -12.24
CA LEU A 67 -6.41 -12.01 -13.62
C LEU A 67 -6.76 -13.44 -14.05
N LEU A 68 -6.47 -14.44 -13.22
CA LEU A 68 -6.72 -15.85 -13.50
C LEU A 68 -8.21 -16.20 -13.57
N THR A 69 -9.07 -15.45 -12.88
CA THR A 69 -10.52 -15.64 -12.91
C THR A 69 -11.22 -14.84 -14.02
N GLY A 70 -10.46 -14.12 -14.85
CA GLY A 70 -11.02 -13.26 -15.91
C GLY A 70 -11.68 -11.99 -15.36
N GLY A 71 -11.53 -11.68 -14.07
CA GLY A 71 -12.10 -10.51 -13.41
C GLY A 71 -11.26 -9.23 -13.57
N PHE A 72 -10.11 -9.35 -14.22
CA PHE A 72 -9.21 -8.21 -14.43
C PHE A 72 -9.67 -7.40 -15.65
N SER A 73 -10.45 -6.35 -15.40
CA SER A 73 -10.58 -5.25 -16.33
C SER A 73 -10.12 -3.97 -15.64
N GLU A 74 -9.49 -3.07 -16.39
CA GLU A 74 -9.19 -1.70 -15.90
C GLU A 74 -10.46 -1.03 -15.36
N VAL A 75 -11.61 -1.37 -15.94
CA VAL A 75 -12.94 -0.97 -15.49
C VAL A 75 -13.23 -1.45 -14.06
N SER A 76 -12.82 -2.68 -13.71
CA SER A 76 -12.99 -3.20 -12.34
C SER A 76 -12.09 -2.50 -11.35
N ARG A 77 -10.83 -2.20 -11.71
CA ARG A 77 -9.88 -1.46 -10.87
C ARG A 77 -10.34 -0.02 -10.65
N ALA A 78 -10.73 0.67 -11.72
CA ALA A 78 -11.27 2.03 -11.65
C ALA A 78 -12.54 2.10 -10.77
N LYS A 79 -13.45 1.13 -10.91
CA LYS A 79 -14.64 1.05 -10.05
C LYS A 79 -14.30 0.85 -8.58
N ARG A 80 -13.31 -0.01 -8.26
CA ARG A 80 -12.86 -0.22 -6.88
C ARG A 80 -12.18 1.03 -6.31
N ALA A 81 -11.37 1.71 -7.10
CA ALA A 81 -10.74 2.96 -6.70
C ALA A 81 -11.79 4.06 -6.45
N GLU A 82 -12.80 4.15 -7.32
CA GLU A 82 -13.90 5.10 -7.14
C GLU A 82 -14.75 4.78 -5.90
N GLN A 83 -15.02 3.49 -5.64
CA GLN A 83 -15.70 3.08 -4.41
C GLN A 83 -14.88 3.45 -3.17
N ALA A 84 -13.57 3.17 -3.16
CA ALA A 84 -12.69 3.54 -2.05
C ALA A 84 -12.62 5.07 -1.86
N ARG A 85 -12.68 5.84 -2.95
CA ARG A 85 -12.78 7.29 -2.92
C ARG A 85 -14.07 7.76 -2.27
N GLN A 86 -15.19 7.13 -2.62
CA GLN A 86 -16.48 7.43 -2.01
C GLN A 86 -16.52 7.04 -0.53
N ASP A 87 -15.98 5.88 -0.17
CA ASP A 87 -15.90 5.42 1.22
C ASP A 87 -15.09 6.42 2.09
N LEU A 88 -13.98 6.95 1.54
CA LEU A 88 -13.22 8.02 2.21
C LEU A 88 -14.03 9.31 2.30
N LEU A 89 -14.72 9.70 1.24
CA LEU A 89 -15.58 10.89 1.23
C LEU A 89 -16.67 10.81 2.30
N ASP A 90 -17.31 9.65 2.44
CA ASP A 90 -18.36 9.41 3.42
C ASP A 90 -17.79 9.37 4.86
N ALA A 91 -16.61 8.79 5.04
CA ALA A 91 -15.93 8.78 6.33
C ALA A 91 -15.53 10.19 6.82
N LEU A 92 -15.37 11.15 5.92
CA LEU A 92 -15.08 12.54 6.23
C LEU A 92 -16.32 13.44 6.18
N ALA A 93 -17.54 12.91 6.31
CA ALA A 93 -18.79 13.63 6.15
C ALA A 93 -18.91 14.86 7.08
N ASP A 94 -18.35 14.79 8.28
CA ASP A 94 -18.38 15.87 9.27
C ASP A 94 -17.42 17.05 8.96
N TRP A 95 -16.63 16.93 7.90
CA TRP A 95 -15.66 17.96 7.53
C TRP A 95 -16.28 19.00 6.59
N PRO A 96 -15.74 20.24 6.59
CA PRO A 96 -16.15 21.25 5.61
C PRO A 96 -16.00 20.73 4.18
N GLU A 97 -17.04 20.90 3.35
CA GLU A 97 -17.12 20.31 2.01
C GLU A 97 -15.92 20.66 1.12
N ALA A 98 -15.45 21.91 1.16
CA ALA A 98 -14.31 22.36 0.37
C ALA A 98 -13.02 21.61 0.75
N LEU A 99 -12.79 21.38 2.04
CA LEU A 99 -11.62 20.67 2.55
C LEU A 99 -11.70 19.18 2.22
N ARG A 100 -12.85 18.56 2.47
CA ARG A 100 -13.14 17.16 2.17
C ARG A 100 -12.91 16.85 0.69
N SER A 101 -13.53 17.64 -0.20
CA SER A 101 -13.39 17.45 -1.65
C SER A 101 -11.96 17.64 -2.14
N ARG A 102 -11.19 18.54 -1.53
CA ARG A 102 -9.77 18.72 -1.84
C ARG A 102 -8.96 17.49 -1.44
N ILE A 103 -9.10 17.03 -0.20
CA ILE A 103 -8.30 15.91 0.35
C ILE A 103 -8.59 14.61 -0.40
N VAL A 104 -9.84 14.32 -0.71
CA VAL A 104 -10.23 13.09 -1.41
C VAL A 104 -9.71 13.05 -2.87
N ARG A 105 -9.36 14.19 -3.46
CA ARG A 105 -8.78 14.28 -4.80
C ARG A 105 -7.27 14.13 -4.84
N LEU A 106 -6.57 14.26 -3.72
CA LEU A 106 -5.11 14.18 -3.67
C LEU A 106 -4.57 12.78 -3.98
N PRO A 107 -5.16 11.69 -3.42
CA PRO A 107 -4.59 10.36 -3.60
C PRO A 107 -4.75 9.82 -5.00
N TYR A 108 -3.71 9.12 -5.48
CA TYR A 108 -3.79 8.27 -6.66
C TYR A 108 -4.61 7.01 -6.37
N ASP A 109 -5.17 6.41 -7.42
CA ASP A 109 -5.99 5.19 -7.30
C ASP A 109 -5.24 4.04 -6.63
N ASN A 110 -3.92 3.91 -6.88
CA ASN A 110 -3.09 2.91 -6.24
C ASN A 110 -3.05 3.05 -4.71
N TYR A 111 -2.98 4.27 -4.19
CA TYR A 111 -3.01 4.53 -2.77
C TYR A 111 -4.37 4.12 -2.17
N LEU A 112 -5.48 4.51 -2.80
CA LEU A 112 -6.83 4.18 -2.35
C LEU A 112 -7.08 2.67 -2.30
N LEU A 113 -6.45 1.91 -3.19
CA LEU A 113 -6.58 0.45 -3.25
C LEU A 113 -5.62 -0.29 -2.30
N ALA A 114 -4.51 0.32 -1.92
CA ALA A 114 -3.45 -0.31 -1.13
C ALA A 114 -3.54 0.01 0.37
N VAL A 115 -4.08 1.17 0.73
CA VAL A 115 -4.13 1.67 2.11
C VAL A 115 -5.53 1.47 2.69
N ASP A 116 -5.61 0.92 3.90
CA ASP A 116 -6.88 0.72 4.59
C ASP A 116 -7.57 2.06 4.90
N LEU A 117 -8.90 2.10 4.85
CA LEU A 117 -9.71 3.31 5.09
C LEU A 117 -9.35 4.02 6.41
N LYS A 118 -9.06 3.26 7.46
CA LYS A 118 -8.64 3.80 8.75
C LYS A 118 -7.35 4.63 8.65
N ASP A 119 -6.38 4.13 7.90
CA ASP A 119 -5.11 4.84 7.71
C ASP A 119 -5.27 5.99 6.70
N GLN A 120 -6.16 5.86 5.70
CA GLN A 120 -6.53 6.98 4.82
C GLN A 120 -7.13 8.15 5.61
N ILE A 121 -8.03 7.88 6.58
CA ILE A 121 -8.60 8.91 7.47
C ILE A 121 -7.49 9.57 8.29
N ARG A 122 -6.61 8.78 8.90
CA ARG A 122 -5.46 9.29 9.68
C ARG A 122 -4.55 10.19 8.84
N HIS A 123 -4.28 9.82 7.59
CA HIS A 123 -3.49 10.64 6.67
C HIS A 123 -4.24 11.94 6.30
N ALA A 124 -5.55 11.87 6.09
CA ALA A 124 -6.39 13.05 5.86
C ALA A 124 -6.34 14.03 7.04
N GLU A 125 -6.43 13.53 8.28
CA GLU A 125 -6.28 14.32 9.50
C GLU A 125 -4.91 14.98 9.59
N PHE A 126 -3.86 14.22 9.27
CA PHE A 126 -2.49 14.74 9.26
C PHE A 126 -2.31 15.88 8.24
N ILE A 127 -2.88 15.75 7.04
CA ILE A 127 -2.87 16.82 6.02
C ILE A 127 -3.61 18.04 6.54
N ARG A 128 -4.83 17.89 7.07
CA ARG A 128 -5.63 18.99 7.63
C ARG A 128 -4.88 19.76 8.71
N ASP A 129 -4.29 19.03 9.65
CA ASP A 129 -3.61 19.62 10.82
C ASP A 129 -2.31 20.33 10.41
N THR A 130 -1.63 19.82 9.39
CA THR A 130 -0.43 20.43 8.82
C THR A 130 -0.77 21.71 8.05
N ASP A 131 -1.84 21.70 7.25
CA ASP A 131 -2.34 22.86 6.54
C ASP A 131 -2.79 23.98 7.50
N ALA A 132 -3.49 23.60 8.58
CA ALA A 132 -3.93 24.56 9.59
C ALA A 132 -2.77 25.29 10.28
N LYS A 133 -1.59 24.64 10.35
CA LYS A 133 -0.36 25.23 10.89
C LYS A 133 0.44 26.02 9.85
N GLY A 134 0.05 25.97 8.58
CA GLY A 134 0.77 26.58 7.46
C GLY A 134 2.14 25.94 7.18
N TRP A 135 2.33 24.69 7.57
CA TRP A 135 3.59 24.00 7.35
C TRP A 135 3.66 23.41 5.93
N GLN A 136 4.79 23.59 5.28
CA GLN A 136 5.07 23.02 3.94
C GLN A 136 5.71 21.62 4.00
N PHE A 137 6.18 21.21 5.18
CA PHE A 137 6.79 19.92 5.45
C PHE A 137 6.36 19.43 6.83
N ALA A 138 5.94 18.20 6.91
CA ALA A 138 5.62 17.54 8.17
C ALA A 138 5.89 16.05 8.09
N THR A 139 6.22 15.45 9.22
CA THR A 139 6.42 14.01 9.34
C THR A 139 5.69 13.47 10.57
N THR A 140 5.17 12.25 10.46
CA THR A 140 4.67 11.50 11.60
C THR A 140 5.18 10.07 11.54
N VAL A 141 5.37 9.46 12.72
CA VAL A 141 5.93 8.12 12.87
C VAL A 141 4.94 7.27 13.65
N LYS A 142 4.69 6.07 13.17
CA LYS A 142 3.85 5.06 13.84
C LYS A 142 4.57 3.73 13.88
N THR A 143 4.74 3.17 15.06
CA THR A 143 5.34 1.85 15.23
C THR A 143 4.25 0.79 15.34
N HIS A 144 4.38 -0.24 14.53
CA HIS A 144 3.54 -1.43 14.54
C HIS A 144 4.32 -2.57 15.19
N GLU A 145 4.22 -2.70 16.52
CA GLU A 145 5.02 -3.66 17.30
C GLU A 145 4.83 -5.10 16.85
N PHE A 146 3.58 -5.51 16.61
CA PHE A 146 3.24 -6.87 16.15
C PHE A 146 3.84 -7.20 14.79
N GLU A 147 3.96 -6.22 13.92
CA GLU A 147 4.46 -6.35 12.55
C GLU A 147 5.97 -6.10 12.46
N ALA A 148 6.57 -5.63 13.55
CA ALA A 148 7.96 -5.19 13.62
C ALA A 148 8.32 -4.18 12.51
N VAL A 149 7.41 -3.23 12.26
CA VAL A 149 7.52 -2.20 11.21
C VAL A 149 7.33 -0.82 11.83
N THR A 150 8.14 0.12 11.40
CA THR A 150 7.95 1.55 11.69
C THR A 150 7.49 2.23 10.41
N GLU A 151 6.28 2.78 10.44
CA GLU A 151 5.70 3.58 9.37
C GLU A 151 6.09 5.04 9.57
N ILE A 152 6.62 5.66 8.53
CA ILE A 152 6.90 7.09 8.50
C ILE A 152 6.05 7.71 7.42
N THR A 153 5.14 8.60 7.80
CA THR A 153 4.35 9.38 6.84
C THR A 153 5.00 10.76 6.68
N VAL A 154 5.25 11.14 5.45
CA VAL A 154 5.86 12.43 5.09
C VAL A 154 4.86 13.21 4.25
N LEU A 155 4.58 14.44 4.67
CA LEU A 155 3.85 15.43 3.87
C LEU A 155 4.83 16.50 3.42
N ALA A 156 4.97 16.67 2.11
CA ALA A 156 5.85 17.66 1.50
C ALA A 156 5.32 18.06 0.11
N GLN A 157 5.83 19.18 -0.41
CA GLN A 157 5.59 19.50 -1.83
C GLN A 157 6.29 18.49 -2.72
N ASP A 158 5.66 18.11 -3.82
CA ASP A 158 6.23 17.19 -4.79
C ASP A 158 7.58 17.72 -5.33
N HIS A 159 8.59 16.89 -5.22
CA HIS A 159 9.94 17.22 -5.68
C HIS A 159 10.63 15.97 -6.27
N PRO A 160 11.32 16.05 -7.41
CA PRO A 160 11.90 14.89 -8.11
C PRO A 160 12.86 14.03 -7.30
N ARG A 161 13.34 14.50 -6.15
CA ARG A 161 14.27 13.79 -5.26
C ARG A 161 13.70 13.56 -3.86
N LEU A 162 12.41 13.81 -3.64
CA LEU A 162 11.80 13.69 -2.32
C LEU A 162 12.02 12.30 -1.72
N LEU A 163 11.71 11.26 -2.47
CA LEU A 163 11.86 9.87 -2.04
C LEU A 163 13.31 9.53 -1.68
N SER A 164 14.26 9.86 -2.57
CA SER A 164 15.68 9.57 -2.34
C SER A 164 16.25 10.32 -1.14
N SER A 165 15.87 11.59 -0.95
CA SER A 165 16.29 12.39 0.19
C SER A 165 15.73 11.87 1.52
N THR A 166 14.49 11.38 1.50
CA THR A 166 13.84 10.81 2.69
C THR A 166 14.42 9.45 3.06
N VAL A 167 14.69 8.58 2.07
CA VAL A 167 15.31 7.26 2.28
C VAL A 167 16.70 7.39 2.89
N ILE A 168 17.53 8.33 2.45
CA ILE A 168 18.87 8.56 2.99
C ILE A 168 18.82 8.94 4.48
N SER A 169 17.76 9.66 4.90
CA SER A 169 17.58 10.06 6.30
C SER A 169 17.11 8.93 7.22
N VAL A 170 16.57 7.84 6.66
CA VAL A 170 15.92 6.74 7.39
C VAL A 170 16.77 5.47 7.49
N THR A 171 17.91 5.40 6.80
CA THR A 171 18.76 4.19 6.73
C THR A 171 19.35 3.68 8.06
N ALA A 172 18.92 4.21 9.18
CA ALA A 172 19.38 3.76 10.52
C ALA A 172 18.51 2.68 11.19
N SER A 173 17.37 2.27 10.59
CA SER A 173 16.53 1.20 11.19
C SER A 173 16.12 0.15 10.16
N ASN A 174 16.28 -1.12 10.54
CA ASN A 174 16.19 -2.30 9.68
C ASN A 174 14.80 -2.63 9.07
N SER A 175 13.77 -1.85 9.31
CA SER A 175 12.42 -2.13 8.76
C SER A 175 11.59 -0.85 8.79
N CYS A 176 11.60 -0.10 7.70
CA CYS A 176 10.80 1.11 7.56
C CYS A 176 9.92 1.05 6.32
N VAL A 177 8.64 1.38 6.46
CA VAL A 177 7.72 1.63 5.35
C VAL A 177 7.57 3.13 5.19
N LEU A 178 7.85 3.64 4.00
CA LEU A 178 7.72 5.04 3.62
C LEU A 178 6.41 5.22 2.85
N THR A 179 5.52 6.05 3.36
CA THR A 179 4.34 6.55 2.64
C THR A 179 4.61 8.00 2.25
N VAL A 180 4.68 8.27 0.95
CA VAL A 180 4.95 9.59 0.36
C VAL A 180 3.69 10.12 -0.28
#